data_fa96b92fac2010ca80c4c44cd728d567
#
_entry.id   fa96b92fac2010ca80c4c44cd728d567
#
_cell.length_a   1.000
_cell.length_b   1.000
_cell.length_c   1.000
_cell.angle_alpha   90.00
_cell.angle_beta   90.00
_cell.angle_gamma   90.00
#
_symmetry.space_group_name_H-M   'P 1'
#
loop_
_entity.id
_entity.type
_entity.pdbx_description
1 polymer ?
#
loop_
_entity_poly.entity_id
_entity_poly.type
_entity_poly.pdbx_seq_one_letter_code
_entity_poly.pdbx_strand_id
1 'polypeptide(L)'
;MCACGPRHNITDSVSVPLITGVATTQLRLSNASNLQQSDAAAMVVQNEEIVRIFGFWTGVLTLKLLAMSLLTARMRFKKKVFANHEDAKLLPKARVAYDDEDVERVRRSHLNDLENILPWVAITYIYLGTNPSTFLAGLLIRGFVLARIGHTLSYAVYPKQPFRGISFGIGLAITVFEAVSTIIHYL
;
A
#
# COMPACT_ATOMS: atom_id res chain seq x y z
N MET A 1 51.36 -14.80 -87.11
CA MET A 1 50.46 -15.64 -86.36
C MET A 1 50.59 -15.24 -84.87
N CYS A 2 49.75 -14.34 -84.36
CA CYS A 2 49.77 -13.90 -83.01
C CYS A 2 48.52 -14.47 -82.29
N ALA A 3 48.75 -15.32 -81.35
CA ALA A 3 47.68 -15.82 -80.45
C ALA A 3 47.49 -14.86 -79.32
N CYS A 4 46.29 -14.34 -79.24
CA CYS A 4 45.83 -13.43 -78.13
C CYS A 4 45.25 -14.31 -77.02
N GLY A 5 45.85 -14.32 -75.83
CA GLY A 5 45.33 -14.98 -74.63
C GLY A 5 44.24 -14.13 -73.90
N PRO A 6 43.28 -14.75 -73.27
CA PRO A 6 42.20 -14.03 -72.64
C PRO A 6 42.62 -13.37 -71.35
N ARG A 7 42.15 -12.10 -71.12
CA ARG A 7 42.27 -11.35 -69.85
C ARG A 7 41.32 -11.94 -68.86
N HIS A 8 41.82 -12.34 -67.69
CA HIS A 8 41.04 -12.57 -66.48
C HIS A 8 40.56 -11.24 -65.92
N ASN A 9 39.26 -11.07 -65.96
CA ASN A 9 38.59 -10.04 -65.20
C ASN A 9 38.43 -10.52 -63.71
N ILE A 10 39.24 -9.97 -62.86
CA ILE A 10 39.02 -10.09 -61.39
C ILE A 10 38.02 -8.99 -61.03
N THR A 11 36.73 -9.34 -60.92
CA THR A 11 35.73 -8.48 -60.31
C THR A 11 35.65 -8.83 -58.83
N ASP A 12 36.03 -7.85 -58.05
CA ASP A 12 36.03 -7.83 -56.61
C ASP A 12 34.68 -8.23 -56.01
N SER A 13 34.67 -9.37 -55.35
CA SER A 13 33.63 -9.74 -54.42
C SER A 13 34.08 -9.34 -53.01
N VAL A 14 34.04 -8.03 -52.72
CA VAL A 14 34.38 -7.51 -51.40
C VAL A 14 33.15 -6.87 -50.77
N SER A 15 32.78 -7.42 -49.62
CA SER A 15 32.14 -6.76 -48.46
C SER A 15 30.63 -6.58 -48.41
N VAL A 16 29.83 -7.63 -48.62
CA VAL A 16 28.42 -7.64 -48.21
C VAL A 16 28.18 -8.12 -46.74
N PRO A 17 29.03 -8.96 -46.12
CA PRO A 17 28.72 -9.44 -44.75
C PRO A 17 28.96 -8.43 -43.62
N LEU A 18 29.78 -7.41 -43.78
CA LEU A 18 30.09 -6.44 -42.73
C LEU A 18 28.98 -5.42 -42.53
N ILE A 19 28.30 -4.99 -43.57
CA ILE A 19 27.21 -3.99 -43.51
C ILE A 19 25.94 -4.57 -42.88
N THR A 20 25.63 -5.84 -43.17
CA THR A 20 24.49 -6.55 -42.54
C THR A 20 24.69 -6.79 -41.05
N GLY A 21 25.92 -7.08 -40.60
CA GLY A 21 26.25 -7.27 -39.19
C GLY A 21 26.09 -5.98 -38.36
N VAL A 22 26.53 -4.84 -38.91
CA VAL A 22 26.38 -3.53 -38.23
C VAL A 22 24.91 -3.10 -38.15
N ALA A 23 24.15 -3.27 -39.24
CA ALA A 23 22.72 -2.93 -39.27
C ALA A 23 21.89 -3.78 -38.30
N THR A 24 22.15 -5.07 -38.18
CA THR A 24 21.48 -5.97 -37.24
C THR A 24 21.85 -5.67 -35.79
N THR A 25 23.09 -5.24 -35.51
CA THR A 25 23.53 -4.83 -34.19
C THR A 25 22.87 -3.51 -33.77
N GLN A 26 22.80 -2.53 -34.65
CA GLN A 26 22.09 -1.27 -34.41
C GLN A 26 20.60 -1.46 -34.16
N LEU A 27 19.93 -2.33 -34.90
CA LEU A 27 18.53 -2.69 -34.71
C LEU A 27 18.31 -3.37 -33.32
N ARG A 28 19.21 -4.26 -32.91
CA ARG A 28 19.15 -4.92 -31.60
C ARG A 28 19.35 -3.92 -30.47
N LEU A 29 20.28 -3.00 -30.58
CA LEU A 29 20.53 -1.95 -29.60
C LEU A 29 19.34 -0.97 -29.51
N SER A 30 18.77 -0.57 -30.64
CA SER A 30 17.57 0.27 -30.68
C SER A 30 16.35 -0.42 -30.06
N ASN A 31 16.14 -1.71 -30.36
CA ASN A 31 15.06 -2.48 -29.75
C ASN A 31 15.26 -2.66 -28.22
N ALA A 32 16.50 -2.91 -27.78
CA ALA A 32 16.82 -3.03 -26.37
C ALA A 32 16.57 -1.71 -25.60
N SER A 33 16.97 -0.56 -26.17
CA SER A 33 16.72 0.75 -25.58
C SER A 33 15.23 1.08 -25.53
N ASN A 34 14.46 0.75 -26.56
CA ASN A 34 13.01 0.96 -26.60
C ASN A 34 12.28 0.08 -25.56
N LEU A 35 12.69 -1.18 -25.39
CA LEU A 35 12.16 -2.07 -24.35
C LEU A 35 12.46 -1.53 -22.95
N GLN A 36 13.70 -1.12 -22.70
CA GLN A 36 14.09 -0.55 -21.41
C GLN A 36 13.33 0.73 -21.08
N GLN A 37 13.08 1.59 -22.06
CA GLN A 37 12.29 2.81 -21.89
C GLN A 37 10.80 2.49 -21.65
N SER A 38 10.26 1.49 -22.31
CA SER A 38 8.88 0.99 -22.09
C SER A 38 8.71 0.44 -20.68
N ASP A 39 9.68 -0.37 -20.22
CA ASP A 39 9.64 -0.97 -18.87
C ASP A 39 9.75 0.11 -17.77
N ALA A 40 10.61 1.10 -17.97
CA ALA A 40 10.73 2.23 -17.05
C ALA A 40 9.43 3.07 -16.99
N ALA A 41 8.81 3.33 -18.13
CA ALA A 41 7.52 4.04 -18.18
C ALA A 41 6.41 3.23 -17.49
N ALA A 42 6.34 1.92 -17.72
CA ALA A 42 5.37 1.05 -17.06
C ALA A 42 5.57 1.04 -15.53
N MET A 43 6.80 1.01 -15.04
CA MET A 43 7.14 1.06 -13.63
C MET A 43 6.72 2.39 -12.98
N VAL A 44 6.92 3.53 -13.65
CA VAL A 44 6.49 4.84 -13.17
C VAL A 44 4.97 4.90 -13.03
N VAL A 45 4.23 4.45 -14.04
CA VAL A 45 2.75 4.41 -14.02
C VAL A 45 2.24 3.50 -12.90
N GLN A 46 2.87 2.35 -12.70
CA GLN A 46 2.51 1.43 -11.61
C GLN A 46 2.73 2.07 -10.24
N ASN A 47 3.83 2.77 -10.04
CA ASN A 47 4.12 3.47 -8.78
C ASN A 47 3.08 4.58 -8.49
N GLU A 48 2.69 5.35 -9.50
CA GLU A 48 1.67 6.39 -9.33
C GLU A 48 0.30 5.80 -8.92
N GLU A 49 -0.12 4.71 -9.55
CA GLU A 49 -1.39 4.05 -9.21
C GLU A 49 -1.38 3.51 -7.78
N ILE A 50 -0.31 2.83 -7.36
CA ILE A 50 -0.17 2.30 -6.01
C ILE A 50 -0.20 3.43 -4.97
N VAL A 51 0.53 4.53 -5.21
CA VAL A 51 0.56 5.71 -4.32
C VAL A 51 -0.83 6.33 -4.20
N ARG A 52 -1.59 6.43 -5.29
CA ARG A 52 -2.99 6.92 -5.26
C ARG A 52 -3.90 6.02 -4.41
N ILE A 53 -3.80 4.69 -4.58
CA ILE A 53 -4.56 3.72 -3.78
C ILE A 53 -4.21 3.88 -2.30
N PHE A 54 -2.92 3.86 -1.96
CA PHE A 54 -2.45 4.00 -0.58
C PHE A 54 -2.88 5.31 0.06
N GLY A 55 -2.69 6.43 -0.63
CA GLY A 55 -3.08 7.76 -0.15
C GLY A 55 -4.57 7.88 0.13
N PHE A 56 -5.42 7.41 -0.80
CA PHE A 56 -6.87 7.40 -0.62
C PHE A 56 -7.28 6.60 0.63
N TRP A 57 -6.84 5.36 0.74
CA TRP A 57 -7.26 4.49 1.84
C TRP A 57 -6.66 4.88 3.19
N THR A 58 -5.45 5.43 3.21
CA THR A 58 -4.86 6.03 4.43
C THR A 58 -5.66 7.26 4.87
N GLY A 59 -6.12 8.09 3.94
CA GLY A 59 -7.04 9.19 4.22
C GLY A 59 -8.34 8.71 4.86
N VAL A 60 -8.95 7.63 4.33
CA VAL A 60 -10.15 7.01 4.92
C VAL A 60 -9.88 6.55 6.36
N LEU A 61 -8.74 5.89 6.63
CA LEU A 61 -8.38 5.47 8.00
C LEU A 61 -8.15 6.66 8.94
N THR A 62 -7.54 7.72 8.45
CA THR A 62 -7.33 8.95 9.24
C THR A 62 -8.66 9.57 9.66
N LEU A 63 -9.61 9.70 8.71
CA LEU A 63 -10.96 10.17 9.03
C LEU A 63 -11.67 9.25 10.02
N LYS A 64 -11.50 7.93 9.88
CA LYS A 64 -12.03 6.94 10.81
C LYS A 64 -11.44 7.11 12.22
N LEU A 65 -10.13 7.35 12.37
CA LEU A 65 -9.50 7.61 13.66
C LEU A 65 -10.05 8.87 14.34
N LEU A 66 -10.22 9.95 13.56
CA LEU A 66 -10.85 11.18 14.06
C LEU A 66 -12.30 10.94 14.50
N ALA A 67 -13.05 10.16 13.72
CA ALA A 67 -14.42 9.79 14.09
C ALA A 67 -14.50 8.99 15.39
N MET A 68 -13.50 8.17 15.73
CA MET A 68 -13.43 7.43 17.01
C MET A 68 -13.26 8.36 18.20
N SER A 69 -12.50 9.45 18.06
CA SER A 69 -12.39 10.50 19.10
C SER A 69 -13.74 11.15 19.35
N LEU A 70 -14.46 11.53 18.28
CA LEU A 70 -15.80 12.10 18.37
C LEU A 70 -16.81 11.11 18.97
N LEU A 71 -16.71 9.83 18.62
CA LEU A 71 -17.57 8.79 19.18
C LEU A 71 -17.34 8.62 20.69
N THR A 72 -16.08 8.67 21.13
CA THR A 72 -15.74 8.64 22.56
C THR A 72 -16.32 9.83 23.30
N ALA A 73 -16.16 11.04 22.76
CA ALA A 73 -16.75 12.25 23.31
C ALA A 73 -18.29 12.13 23.39
N ARG A 74 -18.94 11.71 22.31
CA ARG A 74 -20.39 11.49 22.28
C ARG A 74 -20.86 10.53 23.36
N MET A 75 -20.13 9.42 23.60
CA MET A 75 -20.48 8.47 24.67
C MET A 75 -20.35 9.09 26.05
N ARG A 76 -19.30 9.89 26.30
CA ARG A 76 -19.13 10.62 27.57
C ARG A 76 -20.29 11.58 27.82
N PHE A 77 -20.69 12.37 26.84
CA PHE A 77 -21.84 13.26 26.94
C PHE A 77 -23.15 12.50 27.18
N LYS A 78 -23.39 11.41 26.44
CA LYS A 78 -24.58 10.57 26.59
C LYS A 78 -24.70 9.96 27.97
N LYS A 79 -23.58 9.47 28.54
CA LYS A 79 -23.53 8.82 29.86
C LYS A 79 -23.36 9.83 31.01
N LYS A 80 -23.07 11.11 30.71
CA LYS A 80 -22.70 12.14 31.68
C LYS A 80 -21.50 11.74 32.53
N VAL A 81 -20.52 11.07 31.91
CA VAL A 81 -19.31 10.55 32.56
C VAL A 81 -18.09 11.14 31.86
N PHE A 82 -17.31 11.90 32.61
CA PHE A 82 -16.13 12.58 32.08
C PHE A 82 -14.86 12.10 32.77
N ALA A 83 -13.71 12.33 32.13
CA ALA A 83 -12.40 12.01 32.69
C ALA A 83 -11.87 13.15 33.59
N ASN A 84 -12.29 14.38 33.31
CA ASN A 84 -11.79 15.58 33.99
C ASN A 84 -12.92 16.28 34.75
N HIS A 85 -12.59 16.90 35.87
CA HIS A 85 -13.53 17.65 36.69
C HIS A 85 -14.12 18.88 35.99
N GLU A 86 -13.31 19.51 35.11
CA GLU A 86 -13.71 20.68 34.33
C GLU A 86 -14.80 20.30 33.33
N ASP A 87 -14.65 19.18 32.65
CA ASP A 87 -15.62 18.69 31.68
C ASP A 87 -16.94 18.28 32.36
N ALA A 88 -16.85 17.70 33.56
CA ALA A 88 -18.05 17.31 34.33
C ALA A 88 -18.90 18.52 34.77
N LYS A 89 -18.30 19.71 34.90
CA LYS A 89 -19.06 20.94 35.25
C LYS A 89 -19.93 21.45 34.10
N LEU A 90 -19.69 21.00 32.87
CA LEU A 90 -20.45 21.43 31.68
C LEU A 90 -21.89 20.93 31.67
N LEU A 91 -22.19 19.85 32.37
CA LEU A 91 -23.53 19.25 32.37
C LEU A 91 -24.08 19.03 33.81
N PRO A 92 -25.38 19.32 34.05
CA PRO A 92 -26.03 18.98 35.29
C PRO A 92 -26.01 17.45 35.53
N LYS A 93 -25.69 17.06 36.77
CA LYS A 93 -25.63 15.66 37.21
C LYS A 93 -24.55 14.82 36.48
N ALA A 94 -23.55 15.44 35.83
CA ALA A 94 -22.40 14.74 35.33
C ALA A 94 -21.43 14.41 36.49
N ARG A 95 -20.67 13.32 36.30
CA ARG A 95 -19.69 12.84 37.27
C ARG A 95 -18.37 12.51 36.62
N VAL A 96 -17.30 12.56 37.37
CA VAL A 96 -16.00 12.02 36.95
C VAL A 96 -16.00 10.53 37.29
N ALA A 97 -15.76 9.70 36.24
CA ALA A 97 -15.57 8.26 36.38
C ALA A 97 -14.75 7.71 35.21
N TYR A 98 -14.01 6.65 35.49
CA TYR A 98 -13.10 6.00 34.53
C TYR A 98 -13.50 4.55 34.22
N ASP A 99 -14.59 4.07 34.78
CA ASP A 99 -15.05 2.69 34.82
C ASP A 99 -16.38 2.43 34.06
N ASP A 100 -16.92 3.44 33.35
CA ASP A 100 -18.15 3.24 32.59
C ASP A 100 -17.86 2.31 31.38
N GLU A 101 -18.49 1.15 31.36
CA GLU A 101 -18.24 0.08 30.37
C GLU A 101 -18.42 0.52 28.93
N ASP A 102 -19.42 1.36 28.65
CA ASP A 102 -19.71 1.82 27.29
C ASP A 102 -18.66 2.83 26.81
N VAL A 103 -18.26 3.76 27.67
CA VAL A 103 -17.21 4.74 27.38
C VAL A 103 -15.88 4.02 27.17
N GLU A 104 -15.53 3.12 28.10
CA GLU A 104 -14.26 2.37 28.04
C GLU A 104 -14.20 1.40 26.87
N ARG A 105 -15.31 0.82 26.44
CA ARG A 105 -15.36 -0.01 25.23
C ARG A 105 -15.00 0.79 23.98
N VAL A 106 -15.56 1.97 23.79
CA VAL A 106 -15.24 2.84 22.65
C VAL A 106 -13.80 3.32 22.73
N ARG A 107 -13.32 3.70 23.92
CA ARG A 107 -11.95 4.12 24.16
C ARG A 107 -10.95 3.00 23.82
N ARG A 108 -11.19 1.77 24.29
CA ARG A 108 -10.34 0.61 23.97
C ARG A 108 -10.35 0.28 22.49
N SER A 109 -11.50 0.45 21.81
CA SER A 109 -11.56 0.27 20.36
C SER A 109 -10.71 1.32 19.63
N HIS A 110 -10.76 2.58 20.05
CA HIS A 110 -9.93 3.65 19.50
C HIS A 110 -8.43 3.40 19.75
N LEU A 111 -8.05 3.00 20.95
CA LEU A 111 -6.67 2.69 21.28
C LEU A 111 -6.14 1.52 20.44
N ASN A 112 -6.94 0.47 20.28
CA ASN A 112 -6.59 -0.66 19.41
C ASN A 112 -6.43 -0.23 17.93
N ASP A 113 -7.20 0.75 17.46
CA ASP A 113 -7.02 1.31 16.12
C ASP A 113 -5.67 2.03 15.99
N LEU A 114 -5.30 2.85 16.96
CA LEU A 114 -3.99 3.53 16.97
C LEU A 114 -2.84 2.53 16.97
N GLU A 115 -2.91 1.50 17.81
CA GLU A 115 -1.89 0.45 17.93
C GLU A 115 -1.70 -0.37 16.65
N ASN A 116 -2.70 -0.47 15.79
CA ASN A 116 -2.63 -1.26 14.56
C ASN A 116 -2.46 -0.41 13.30
N ILE A 117 -3.14 0.74 13.20
CA ILE A 117 -3.11 1.57 11.99
C ILE A 117 -1.75 2.26 11.83
N LEU A 118 -1.16 2.78 12.92
CA LEU A 118 0.13 3.47 12.83
C LEU A 118 1.26 2.56 12.36
N PRO A 119 1.48 1.35 12.95
CA PRO A 119 2.48 0.41 12.44
C PRO A 119 2.20 -0.02 11.00
N TRP A 120 0.92 -0.26 10.66
CA TRP A 120 0.54 -0.64 9.31
C TRP A 120 0.87 0.46 8.28
N VAL A 121 0.53 1.72 8.54
CA VAL A 121 0.87 2.83 7.63
C VAL A 121 2.38 2.91 7.40
N ALA A 122 3.17 2.77 8.47
CA ALA A 122 4.62 2.83 8.39
C ALA A 122 5.20 1.68 7.55
N ILE A 123 4.80 0.43 7.84
CA ILE A 123 5.35 -0.73 7.12
C ILE A 123 4.84 -0.82 5.69
N THR A 124 3.56 -0.49 5.44
CA THR A 124 3.00 -0.48 4.08
C THR A 124 3.75 0.53 3.21
N TYR A 125 4.05 1.72 3.73
CA TYR A 125 4.83 2.72 2.99
C TYR A 125 6.20 2.16 2.54
N ILE A 126 6.91 1.46 3.44
CA ILE A 126 8.20 0.83 3.12
C ILE A 126 8.02 -0.34 2.16
N TYR A 127 6.98 -1.17 2.37
CA TYR A 127 6.65 -2.31 1.51
C TYR A 127 6.37 -1.88 0.06
N LEU A 128 5.70 -0.75 -0.16
CA LEU A 128 5.48 -0.22 -1.51
C LEU A 128 6.79 0.13 -2.23
N GLY A 129 7.84 0.47 -1.49
CA GLY A 129 9.19 0.67 -2.04
C GLY A 129 9.85 -0.62 -2.58
N THR A 130 9.35 -1.81 -2.23
CA THR A 130 9.82 -3.09 -2.79
C THR A 130 9.23 -3.41 -4.17
N ASN A 131 8.47 -2.51 -4.76
CA ASN A 131 7.77 -2.65 -6.06
C ASN A 131 6.86 -3.88 -6.16
N PRO A 132 5.94 -4.11 -5.23
CA PRO A 132 4.97 -5.19 -5.33
C PRO A 132 4.03 -4.95 -6.52
N SER A 133 3.39 -6.01 -7.04
CA SER A 133 2.38 -5.82 -8.08
C SER A 133 1.23 -4.94 -7.58
N THR A 134 0.71 -4.05 -8.43
CA THR A 134 -0.42 -3.14 -8.10
C THR A 134 -1.63 -3.90 -7.60
N PHE A 135 -1.91 -5.07 -8.17
CA PHE A 135 -3.01 -5.92 -7.72
C PHE A 135 -2.84 -6.38 -6.27
N LEU A 136 -1.66 -6.94 -5.92
CA LEU A 136 -1.38 -7.43 -4.57
C LEU A 136 -1.38 -6.29 -3.55
N ALA A 137 -0.67 -5.20 -3.82
CA ALA A 137 -0.65 -4.03 -2.95
C ALA A 137 -2.07 -3.47 -2.73
N GLY A 138 -2.83 -3.31 -3.81
CA GLY A 138 -4.22 -2.84 -3.73
C GLY A 138 -5.14 -3.76 -2.95
N LEU A 139 -4.95 -5.09 -3.03
CA LEU A 139 -5.70 -6.07 -2.26
C LEU A 139 -5.38 -5.98 -0.77
N LEU A 140 -4.10 -5.92 -0.41
CA LEU A 140 -3.64 -5.81 0.98
C LEU A 140 -4.12 -4.51 1.63
N ILE A 141 -3.96 -3.37 0.94
CA ILE A 141 -4.41 -2.06 1.44
C ILE A 141 -5.91 -2.06 1.71
N ARG A 142 -6.73 -2.47 0.74
CA ARG A 142 -8.19 -2.52 0.89
C ARG A 142 -8.60 -3.53 1.96
N GLY A 143 -7.98 -4.70 1.98
CA GLY A 143 -8.24 -5.75 2.96
C GLY A 143 -7.99 -5.27 4.39
N PHE A 144 -6.88 -4.59 4.64
CA PHE A 144 -6.58 -4.01 5.95
C PHE A 144 -7.64 -2.98 6.35
N VAL A 145 -7.94 -2.01 5.49
CA VAL A 145 -8.92 -0.94 5.80
C VAL A 145 -10.30 -1.52 6.11
N LEU A 146 -10.78 -2.45 5.28
CA LEU A 146 -12.06 -3.12 5.51
C LEU A 146 -12.07 -3.92 6.82
N ALA A 147 -10.97 -4.59 7.14
CA ALA A 147 -10.80 -5.29 8.41
C ALA A 147 -10.86 -4.31 9.60
N ARG A 148 -10.23 -3.15 9.51
CA ARG A 148 -10.28 -2.12 10.59
C ARG A 148 -11.66 -1.49 10.74
N ILE A 149 -12.40 -1.28 9.66
CA ILE A 149 -13.80 -0.83 9.70
C ILE A 149 -14.67 -1.90 10.36
N GLY A 150 -14.56 -3.16 9.92
CA GLY A 150 -15.28 -4.30 10.49
C GLY A 150 -14.97 -4.50 11.97
N HIS A 151 -13.72 -4.33 12.39
CA HIS A 151 -13.31 -4.37 13.80
C HIS A 151 -14.04 -3.31 14.63
N THR A 152 -14.07 -2.05 14.18
CA THR A 152 -14.76 -0.97 14.90
C THR A 152 -16.26 -1.23 15.00
N LEU A 153 -16.90 -1.68 13.91
CA LEU A 153 -18.34 -1.99 13.93
C LEU A 153 -18.64 -3.12 14.92
N SER A 154 -17.83 -4.18 14.95
CA SER A 154 -18.02 -5.32 15.83
C SER A 154 -17.51 -5.12 17.27
N TYR A 155 -16.83 -4.01 17.55
CA TYR A 155 -16.34 -3.67 18.89
C TYR A 155 -17.13 -2.54 19.52
N ALA A 156 -17.23 -1.39 18.86
CA ALA A 156 -17.77 -0.17 19.43
C ALA A 156 -19.26 0.02 19.14
N VAL A 157 -19.77 -0.45 17.99
CA VAL A 157 -21.15 -0.21 17.56
C VAL A 157 -22.07 -1.39 17.90
N TYR A 158 -21.70 -2.60 17.47
CA TYR A 158 -22.44 -3.84 17.72
C TYR A 158 -21.50 -4.88 18.33
N PRO A 159 -21.28 -4.89 19.65
CA PRO A 159 -20.34 -5.80 20.29
C PRO A 159 -20.70 -7.25 20.03
N LYS A 160 -19.96 -7.92 19.14
CA LYS A 160 -20.24 -9.30 18.75
C LYS A 160 -18.97 -10.09 18.48
N GLN A 161 -18.81 -11.20 19.20
CA GLN A 161 -17.82 -12.24 18.88
C GLN A 161 -18.48 -13.27 17.94
N PRO A 162 -17.72 -13.95 17.04
CA PRO A 162 -16.25 -13.86 16.86
C PRO A 162 -15.77 -12.77 15.88
N PHE A 163 -16.67 -11.98 15.30
CA PHE A 163 -16.34 -11.03 14.21
C PHE A 163 -15.23 -10.04 14.56
N ARG A 164 -15.19 -9.58 15.81
CA ARG A 164 -14.11 -8.71 16.32
C ARG A 164 -12.73 -9.38 16.21
N GLY A 165 -12.63 -10.65 16.65
CA GLY A 165 -11.39 -11.41 16.60
C GLY A 165 -10.94 -11.69 15.17
N ILE A 166 -11.86 -12.05 14.27
CA ILE A 166 -11.58 -12.30 12.86
C ILE A 166 -11.06 -11.03 12.18
N SER A 167 -11.75 -9.91 12.36
CA SER A 167 -11.34 -8.63 11.75
C SER A 167 -9.98 -8.17 12.25
N PHE A 168 -9.69 -8.34 13.54
CA PHE A 168 -8.37 -8.09 14.11
C PHE A 168 -7.30 -8.99 13.47
N GLY A 169 -7.56 -10.30 13.41
CA GLY A 169 -6.64 -11.29 12.84
C GLY A 169 -6.29 -11.04 11.37
N ILE A 170 -7.28 -10.64 10.56
CA ILE A 170 -7.04 -10.27 9.15
C ILE A 170 -6.09 -9.07 9.05
N GLY A 171 -6.35 -8.00 9.80
CA GLY A 171 -5.48 -6.82 9.80
C GLY A 171 -4.06 -7.14 10.26
N LEU A 172 -3.92 -7.92 11.33
CA LEU A 172 -2.62 -8.37 11.83
C LEU A 172 -1.86 -9.22 10.80
N ALA A 173 -2.53 -10.19 10.16
CA ALA A 173 -1.92 -11.05 9.14
C ALA A 173 -1.39 -10.25 7.95
N ILE A 174 -2.13 -9.24 7.49
CA ILE A 174 -1.69 -8.35 6.41
C ILE A 174 -0.44 -7.58 6.83
N THR A 175 -0.45 -6.96 8.00
CA THR A 175 0.71 -6.19 8.50
C THR A 175 1.95 -7.06 8.67
N VAL A 176 1.79 -8.28 9.19
CA VAL A 176 2.89 -9.25 9.32
C VAL A 176 3.42 -9.68 7.95
N PHE A 177 2.54 -9.95 6.99
CA PHE A 177 2.95 -10.28 5.61
C PHE A 177 3.78 -9.16 4.99
N GLU A 178 3.32 -7.92 5.06
CA GLU A 178 4.05 -6.76 4.53
C GLU A 178 5.41 -6.58 5.23
N ALA A 179 5.45 -6.75 6.56
CA ALA A 179 6.69 -6.64 7.34
C ALA A 179 7.71 -7.74 6.96
N VAL A 180 7.28 -8.99 6.88
CA VAL A 180 8.15 -10.12 6.50
C VAL A 180 8.65 -9.97 5.07
N SER A 181 7.75 -9.61 4.13
CA SER A 181 8.12 -9.38 2.73
C SER A 181 9.14 -8.25 2.59
N THR A 182 8.98 -7.17 3.37
CA THR A 182 9.93 -6.06 3.41
C THR A 182 11.29 -6.51 3.95
N ILE A 183 11.33 -7.25 5.06
CA ILE A 183 12.57 -7.78 5.63
C ILE A 183 13.32 -8.65 4.61
N ILE A 184 12.60 -9.58 3.94
CA ILE A 184 13.21 -10.47 2.95
C ILE A 184 13.78 -9.68 1.75
N HIS A 185 13.12 -8.60 1.36
CA HIS A 185 13.58 -7.77 0.24
C HIS A 185 14.88 -7.01 0.54
N TYR A 186 15.07 -6.60 1.80
CA TYR A 186 16.24 -5.81 2.21
C TYR A 186 17.36 -6.63 2.86
N LEU A 187 17.23 -7.96 2.99
CA LEU A 187 18.29 -8.89 3.38
C LEU A 187 19.21 -9.22 2.19
#